data_2a77e53e80a4701b0b6dd4debbe3235a
#
_entry.id   2a77e53e80a4701b0b6dd4debbe3235a
#
_cell.length_a   1.000
_cell.length_b   1.000
_cell.length_c   1.000
_cell.angle_alpha   90.00
_cell.angle_beta   90.00
_cell.angle_gamma   90.00
#
_symmetry.space_group_name_H-M   'P 1'
#
loop_
_entity.id
_entity.type
_entity.pdbx_description
1 polymer ?
#
loop_
_entity_poly.entity_id
_entity_poly.type
_entity_poly.pdbx_seq_one_letter_code
_entity_poly.pdbx_strand_id
1 'polypeptide(L)'
;MAMANLIFHKKLFSKVVSSDQIDNFNSLTYAGIFHFRFWQFEEWVEVVVDDYLPIKNGRPLFGKSSDPNEFWSALMEKAYAKLFGNYQAINFGNSIDSLEDFTGGLAQRFYLSALDDESFQVLIKAYNQNSLITCSTDGKSGEVLII
;
A
#
# COMPACT_ATOMS: atom_id res chain seq x y z
N MET A 1 -6.01 -2.54 -2.25
CA MET A 1 -6.26 -1.24 -2.90
C MET A 1 -5.13 -0.24 -2.68
N ALA A 2 -4.72 0.06 -1.46
CA ALA A 2 -3.65 1.04 -1.19
C ALA A 2 -2.34 0.76 -1.94
N MET A 3 -1.83 -0.46 -1.93
CA MET A 3 -0.64 -0.86 -2.69
C MET A 3 -0.77 -0.62 -4.20
N ALA A 4 -1.94 -0.90 -4.79
CA ALA A 4 -2.15 -0.69 -6.22
C ALA A 4 -2.09 0.81 -6.60
N ASN A 5 -2.62 1.69 -5.75
CA ASN A 5 -2.53 3.13 -5.97
C ASN A 5 -1.09 3.65 -5.87
N LEU A 6 -0.30 3.09 -4.95
CA LEU A 6 1.08 3.50 -4.74
C LEU A 6 1.96 3.33 -6.00
N ILE A 7 1.72 2.27 -6.78
CA ILE A 7 2.53 1.95 -7.99
C ILE A 7 2.45 3.06 -9.03
N PHE A 8 1.30 3.69 -9.20
CA PHE A 8 1.10 4.74 -10.19
C PHE A 8 1.85 6.04 -9.83
N HIS A 9 2.31 6.16 -8.58
CA HIS A 9 3.03 7.33 -8.07
C HIS A 9 4.48 6.98 -7.72
N LYS A 10 5.36 6.96 -8.72
CA LYS A 10 6.77 6.56 -8.57
C LYS A 10 7.49 7.21 -7.38
N LYS A 11 7.20 8.48 -7.09
CA LYS A 11 7.80 9.20 -5.95
C LYS A 11 7.34 8.65 -4.59
N LEU A 12 6.07 8.23 -4.48
CA LEU A 12 5.54 7.63 -3.27
C LEU A 12 6.01 6.19 -3.14
N PHE A 13 5.99 5.44 -4.24
CA PHE A 13 6.48 4.07 -4.28
C PHE A 13 7.95 3.99 -3.81
N SER A 14 8.82 4.88 -4.27
CA SER A 14 10.23 4.93 -3.85
C SER A 14 10.45 5.32 -2.38
N LYS A 15 9.45 5.89 -1.70
CA LYS A 15 9.52 6.09 -0.25
C LYS A 15 9.36 4.78 0.52
N VAL A 16 8.50 3.89 0.03
CA VAL A 16 8.17 2.60 0.65
C VAL A 16 9.14 1.51 0.22
N VAL A 17 9.44 1.44 -1.06
CA VAL A 17 10.28 0.39 -1.67
C VAL A 17 11.52 1.03 -2.26
N SER A 18 12.69 0.59 -1.79
CA SER A 18 13.97 1.06 -2.36
C SER A 18 14.16 0.52 -3.77
N SER A 19 14.50 1.38 -4.71
CA SER A 19 14.60 1.03 -6.15
C SER A 19 15.68 0.00 -6.45
N ASP A 20 16.73 -0.06 -5.64
CA ASP A 20 17.82 -1.02 -5.77
C ASP A 20 17.41 -2.48 -5.47
N GLN A 21 16.27 -2.69 -4.82
CA GLN A 21 15.78 -4.02 -4.47
C GLN A 21 14.92 -4.66 -5.56
N ILE A 22 14.26 -3.85 -6.39
CA ILE A 22 13.26 -4.34 -7.36
C ILE A 22 13.93 -5.10 -8.50
N ASP A 23 15.12 -4.66 -8.92
CA ASP A 23 15.85 -5.22 -10.06
C ASP A 23 16.92 -6.27 -9.68
N ASN A 24 17.07 -6.58 -8.39
CA ASN A 24 18.24 -7.28 -7.86
C ASN A 24 18.08 -8.79 -7.67
N PHE A 25 16.95 -9.40 -8.07
CA PHE A 25 16.72 -10.84 -7.90
C PHE A 25 17.76 -11.75 -8.60
N ASN A 26 18.49 -11.24 -9.58
CA ASN A 26 19.49 -11.98 -10.34
C ASN A 26 20.93 -11.45 -10.18
N SER A 27 21.17 -10.56 -9.21
CA SER A 27 22.51 -10.01 -9.02
C SER A 27 23.39 -10.95 -8.20
N LEU A 28 24.71 -10.86 -8.41
CA LEU A 28 25.71 -11.56 -7.57
C LEU A 28 25.70 -11.08 -6.10
N THR A 29 25.00 -10.01 -5.82
CA THR A 29 24.85 -9.39 -4.50
C THR A 29 23.50 -9.69 -3.85
N TYR A 30 22.69 -10.57 -4.45
CA TYR A 30 21.39 -10.94 -3.89
C TYR A 30 21.55 -11.60 -2.51
N ALA A 31 21.00 -10.96 -1.50
CA ALA A 31 21.14 -11.40 -0.11
C ALA A 31 19.87 -12.07 0.45
N GLY A 32 18.78 -12.15 -0.32
CA GLY A 32 17.50 -12.66 0.16
C GLY A 32 16.84 -11.78 1.23
N ILE A 33 17.18 -10.50 1.26
CA ILE A 33 16.70 -9.53 2.26
C ILE A 33 16.07 -8.35 1.53
N PHE A 34 14.89 -7.95 1.99
CA PHE A 34 14.14 -6.83 1.45
C PHE A 34 13.80 -5.82 2.54
N HIS A 35 13.89 -4.55 2.19
CA HIS A 35 13.61 -3.42 3.06
C HIS A 35 12.39 -2.68 2.55
N PHE A 36 11.45 -2.42 3.46
CA PHE A 36 10.29 -1.58 3.21
C PHE A 36 10.20 -0.52 4.29
N ARG A 37 9.67 0.64 3.95
CA ARG A 37 9.46 1.72 4.90
C ARG A 37 7.99 2.07 4.97
N PHE A 38 7.50 2.23 6.19
CA PHE A 38 6.13 2.61 6.47
C PHE A 38 6.12 3.83 7.39
N TRP A 39 5.17 4.70 7.16
CA TRP A 39 4.99 5.87 8.01
C TRP A 39 4.23 5.47 9.26
N GLN A 40 4.86 5.61 10.43
CA GLN A 40 4.28 5.27 11.72
C GLN A 40 4.72 6.30 12.75
N PHE A 41 3.77 6.80 13.54
CA PHE A 41 4.08 7.73 14.63
C PHE A 41 4.94 8.93 14.20
N GLU A 42 4.60 9.54 13.06
CA GLU A 42 5.29 10.71 12.49
C GLU A 42 6.73 10.44 12.00
N GLU A 43 7.11 9.17 11.79
CA GLU A 43 8.42 8.80 11.26
C GLU A 43 8.35 7.63 10.25
N TRP A 44 9.38 7.51 9.42
CA TRP A 44 9.54 6.37 8.51
C TRP A 44 10.21 5.21 9.23
N VAL A 45 9.44 4.17 9.53
CA VAL A 45 9.92 2.95 10.16
C VAL A 45 10.36 1.95 9.09
N GLU A 46 11.61 1.47 9.19
CA GLU A 46 12.13 0.44 8.30
C GLU A 46 11.75 -0.96 8.79
N VAL A 47 11.23 -1.78 7.88
CA VAL A 47 10.88 -3.17 8.12
C VAL A 47 11.64 -4.06 7.16
N VAL A 48 12.46 -4.94 7.71
CA VAL A 48 13.27 -5.90 6.94
C VAL A 48 12.59 -7.26 6.95
N VAL A 49 12.52 -7.91 5.79
CA VAL A 49 11.98 -9.27 5.64
C VAL A 49 12.91 -10.12 4.78
N ASP A 50 12.85 -11.44 4.95
CA ASP A 50 13.46 -12.40 4.05
C ASP A 50 12.55 -12.67 2.83
N ASP A 51 13.05 -13.39 1.84
CA ASP A 51 12.37 -13.73 0.58
C ASP A 51 11.44 -14.95 0.66
N TYR A 52 11.29 -15.57 1.83
CA TYR A 52 10.37 -16.70 2.01
C TYR A 52 8.93 -16.22 2.12
N LEU A 53 8.08 -16.69 1.20
CA LEU A 53 6.64 -16.40 1.21
C LEU A 53 5.84 -17.64 1.61
N PRO A 54 4.75 -17.49 2.40
CA PRO A 54 3.88 -18.61 2.72
C PRO A 54 3.16 -19.12 1.47
N ILE A 55 3.25 -20.45 1.23
CA ILE A 55 2.69 -21.11 0.07
C ILE A 55 1.67 -22.17 0.50
N LYS A 56 0.56 -22.26 -0.21
CA LYS A 56 -0.43 -23.34 -0.09
C LYS A 56 -0.78 -23.87 -1.48
N ASN A 57 -0.68 -25.20 -1.65
CA ASN A 57 -0.96 -25.87 -2.95
C ASN A 57 -0.14 -25.27 -4.12
N GLY A 58 1.13 -24.96 -3.89
CA GLY A 58 2.05 -24.41 -4.90
C GLY A 58 1.80 -22.95 -5.29
N ARG A 59 1.00 -22.20 -4.54
CA ARG A 59 0.69 -20.79 -4.79
C ARG A 59 0.88 -19.94 -3.52
N PRO A 60 1.27 -18.66 -3.64
CA PRO A 60 1.28 -17.76 -2.50
C PRO A 60 -0.07 -17.77 -1.79
N LEU A 61 -0.04 -17.86 -0.46
CA LEU A 61 -1.23 -17.96 0.38
C LEU A 61 -1.98 -16.64 0.49
N PHE A 62 -1.25 -15.54 0.43
CA PHE A 62 -1.75 -14.18 0.56
C PHE A 62 -1.64 -13.40 -0.75
N GLY A 63 -1.32 -12.12 -0.70
CA GLY A 63 -1.21 -11.28 -1.88
C GLY A 63 -0.26 -11.84 -2.94
N LYS A 64 -0.62 -11.65 -4.19
CA LYS A 64 0.16 -12.08 -5.35
C LYS A 64 -0.05 -11.13 -6.50
N SER A 65 0.97 -11.00 -7.36
CA SER A 65 0.83 -10.36 -8.65
C SER A 65 0.16 -11.28 -9.68
N SER A 66 -0.38 -10.69 -10.73
CA SER A 66 -0.79 -11.42 -11.95
C SER A 66 0.43 -11.87 -12.75
N ASP A 67 1.56 -11.18 -12.63
CA ASP A 67 2.85 -11.61 -13.20
C ASP A 67 3.53 -12.61 -12.23
N PRO A 68 3.80 -13.86 -12.69
CA PRO A 68 4.44 -14.88 -11.86
C PRO A 68 5.89 -14.56 -11.49
N ASN A 69 6.53 -13.60 -12.14
CA ASN A 69 7.90 -13.16 -11.86
C ASN A 69 7.96 -11.91 -10.97
N GLU A 70 6.83 -11.39 -10.54
CA GLU A 70 6.75 -10.18 -9.72
C GLU A 70 6.40 -10.54 -8.27
N PHE A 71 7.33 -10.35 -7.35
CA PHE A 71 7.19 -10.73 -5.94
C PHE A 71 7.16 -9.55 -4.96
N TRP A 72 7.49 -8.34 -5.41
CA TRP A 72 7.61 -7.19 -4.50
C TRP A 72 6.31 -6.91 -3.73
N SER A 73 5.13 -7.09 -4.35
CA SER A 73 3.83 -6.87 -3.71
C SER A 73 3.57 -7.85 -2.56
N ALA A 74 3.94 -9.12 -2.75
CA ALA A 74 3.82 -10.15 -1.71
C ALA A 74 4.84 -9.92 -0.58
N LEU A 75 6.05 -9.47 -0.91
CA LEU A 75 7.09 -9.14 0.07
C LEU A 75 6.72 -7.87 0.86
N MET A 76 6.14 -6.87 0.20
CA MET A 76 5.64 -5.67 0.87
C MET A 76 4.47 -6.01 1.82
N GLU A 77 3.54 -6.86 1.41
CA GLU A 77 2.48 -7.36 2.28
C GLU A 77 3.04 -8.10 3.50
N LYS A 78 4.07 -8.95 3.29
CA LYS A 78 4.78 -9.62 4.38
C LYS A 78 5.41 -8.63 5.36
N ALA A 79 6.06 -7.58 4.84
CA ALA A 79 6.65 -6.54 5.66
C ALA A 79 5.59 -5.77 6.45
N TYR A 80 4.48 -5.47 5.82
CA TYR A 80 3.34 -4.82 6.47
C TYR A 80 2.71 -5.72 7.54
N ALA A 81 2.56 -7.02 7.26
CA ALA A 81 2.12 -8.00 8.27
C ALA A 81 3.10 -8.11 9.44
N LYS A 82 4.41 -8.02 9.18
CA LYS A 82 5.43 -7.99 10.25
C LYS A 82 5.31 -6.75 11.12
N LEU A 83 5.06 -5.56 10.52
CA LEU A 83 4.85 -4.30 11.24
C LEU A 83 3.70 -4.42 12.26
N PHE A 84 2.59 -5.06 11.86
CA PHE A 84 1.40 -5.26 12.70
C PHE A 84 1.39 -6.60 13.46
N GLY A 85 2.47 -7.38 13.37
CA GLY A 85 2.68 -8.62 14.09
C GLY A 85 2.35 -9.90 13.33
N ASN A 86 1.33 -9.92 12.47
CA ASN A 86 0.96 -11.09 11.67
C ASN A 86 0.02 -10.74 10.50
N TYR A 87 -0.16 -11.68 9.56
CA TYR A 87 -1.07 -11.50 8.42
C TYR A 87 -2.55 -11.34 8.79
N GLN A 88 -2.99 -11.91 9.93
CA GLN A 88 -4.38 -11.77 10.35
C GLN A 88 -4.70 -10.34 10.80
N ALA A 89 -3.73 -9.65 11.37
CA ALA A 89 -3.89 -8.26 11.82
C ALA A 89 -4.19 -7.29 10.66
N ILE A 90 -3.73 -7.60 9.45
CA ILE A 90 -3.94 -6.76 8.27
C ILE A 90 -5.13 -7.19 7.40
N ASN A 91 -5.82 -8.31 7.72
CA ASN A 91 -6.91 -8.86 6.90
C ASN A 91 -8.15 -7.96 6.78
N PHE A 92 -8.39 -7.11 7.78
CA PHE A 92 -9.53 -6.20 7.83
C PHE A 92 -9.06 -4.75 7.98
N GLY A 93 -7.88 -4.44 7.44
CA GLY A 93 -7.29 -3.13 7.51
C GLY A 93 -8.15 -2.06 6.84
N ASN A 94 -8.18 -0.87 7.43
CA ASN A 94 -8.81 0.30 6.87
C ASN A 94 -7.95 0.85 5.71
N SER A 95 -8.58 1.22 4.60
CA SER A 95 -7.86 1.81 3.46
C SER A 95 -7.19 3.14 3.80
N ILE A 96 -7.75 3.90 4.75
CA ILE A 96 -7.17 5.16 5.24
C ILE A 96 -5.81 4.88 5.87
N ASP A 97 -5.80 4.04 6.91
CA ASP A 97 -4.59 3.75 7.68
C ASP A 97 -3.47 3.23 6.76
N SER A 98 -3.84 2.33 5.82
CA SER A 98 -2.87 1.81 4.86
C SER A 98 -2.33 2.88 3.90
N LEU A 99 -3.15 3.84 3.47
CA LEU A 99 -2.70 4.92 2.61
C LEU A 99 -1.81 5.91 3.36
N GLU A 100 -2.14 6.24 4.60
CA GLU A 100 -1.30 7.07 5.47
C GLU A 100 0.04 6.40 5.74
N ASP A 101 0.03 5.10 6.09
CA ASP A 101 1.23 4.30 6.34
C ASP A 101 2.17 4.23 5.12
N PHE A 102 1.62 4.28 3.91
CA PHE A 102 2.42 4.18 2.68
C PHE A 102 2.87 5.54 2.14
N THR A 103 2.27 6.63 2.56
CA THR A 103 2.52 7.94 1.97
C THR A 103 3.12 8.96 2.94
N GLY A 104 2.80 8.83 4.23
CA GLY A 104 3.01 9.86 5.25
C GLY A 104 2.06 11.05 5.05
N GLY A 105 1.00 10.88 4.26
CA GLY A 105 -0.01 11.90 4.01
C GLY A 105 -1.10 11.92 5.07
N LEU A 106 -2.00 12.89 4.94
CA LEU A 106 -3.20 12.98 5.77
C LEU A 106 -4.41 12.59 4.91
N ALA A 107 -5.17 11.61 5.38
CA ALA A 107 -6.36 11.17 4.67
C ALA A 107 -7.59 11.99 5.03
N GLN A 108 -8.41 12.28 4.04
CA GLN A 108 -9.73 12.85 4.21
C GLN A 108 -10.80 11.94 3.64
N ARG A 109 -11.84 11.68 4.41
CA ARG A 109 -12.96 10.82 4.02
C ARG A 109 -14.19 11.64 3.68
N PHE A 110 -14.86 11.28 2.59
CA PHE A 110 -16.15 11.81 2.19
C PHE A 110 -17.15 10.66 2.03
N TYR A 111 -18.32 10.80 2.62
CA TYR A 111 -19.42 9.87 2.39
C TYR A 111 -20.22 10.32 1.17
N LEU A 112 -20.42 9.44 0.20
CA LEU A 112 -21.15 9.77 -1.03
C LEU A 112 -22.58 10.23 -0.77
N SER A 113 -23.21 9.72 0.29
CA SER A 113 -24.56 10.15 0.72
C SER A 113 -24.63 11.58 1.26
N ALA A 114 -23.52 12.17 1.63
CA ALA A 114 -23.39 13.51 2.18
C ALA A 114 -22.52 14.43 1.31
N LEU A 115 -22.21 13.99 0.10
CA LEU A 115 -21.35 14.74 -0.83
C LEU A 115 -22.15 15.94 -1.39
N ASP A 116 -21.73 17.13 -1.03
CA ASP A 116 -22.26 18.40 -1.54
C ASP A 116 -21.32 19.01 -2.60
N ASP A 117 -21.74 20.12 -3.20
CA ASP A 117 -20.95 20.80 -4.23
C ASP A 117 -19.59 21.29 -3.70
N GLU A 118 -19.50 21.69 -2.44
CA GLU A 118 -18.25 22.13 -1.81
C GLU A 118 -17.27 20.96 -1.67
N SER A 119 -17.73 19.85 -1.14
CA SER A 119 -16.96 18.59 -1.04
C SER A 119 -16.49 18.11 -2.42
N PHE A 120 -17.35 18.22 -3.43
CA PHE A 120 -17.00 17.86 -4.80
C PHE A 120 -15.89 18.75 -5.37
N GLN A 121 -15.89 20.05 -5.07
CA GLN A 121 -14.79 20.95 -5.47
C GLN A 121 -13.47 20.59 -4.77
N VAL A 122 -13.51 20.11 -3.52
CA VAL A 122 -12.31 19.59 -2.82
C VAL A 122 -11.76 18.37 -3.56
N LEU A 123 -12.61 17.43 -3.99
CA LEU A 123 -12.20 16.26 -4.78
C LEU A 123 -11.53 16.66 -6.10
N ILE A 124 -12.12 17.62 -6.84
CA ILE A 124 -11.53 18.14 -8.08
C ILE A 124 -10.17 18.78 -7.82
N LYS A 125 -10.05 19.58 -6.76
CA LYS A 125 -8.78 20.21 -6.39
C LYS A 125 -7.71 19.17 -6.05
N ALA A 126 -8.06 18.15 -5.26
CA ALA A 126 -7.17 17.06 -4.91
C ALA A 126 -6.71 16.28 -6.15
N TYR A 127 -7.62 15.96 -7.07
CA TYR A 127 -7.28 15.33 -8.34
C TYR A 127 -6.27 16.15 -9.14
N ASN A 128 -6.49 17.46 -9.28
CA ASN A 128 -5.59 18.37 -10.00
C ASN A 128 -4.22 18.52 -9.31
N GLN A 129 -4.13 18.22 -8.01
CA GLN A 129 -2.89 18.22 -7.23
C GLN A 129 -2.19 16.86 -7.21
N ASN A 130 -2.71 15.87 -7.96
CA ASN A 130 -2.22 14.50 -8.00
C ASN A 130 -2.28 13.78 -6.63
N SER A 131 -3.27 14.12 -5.79
CA SER A 131 -3.55 13.36 -4.58
C SER A 131 -4.05 11.95 -4.93
N LEU A 132 -3.78 10.98 -4.06
CA LEU A 132 -4.36 9.66 -4.19
C LEU A 132 -5.84 9.72 -3.83
N ILE A 133 -6.68 9.20 -4.72
CA ILE A 133 -8.12 9.11 -4.49
C ILE A 133 -8.52 7.65 -4.61
N THR A 134 -9.23 7.14 -3.63
CA THR A 134 -9.80 5.80 -3.65
C THR A 134 -11.24 5.85 -3.21
N CYS A 135 -12.05 4.90 -3.67
CA CYS A 135 -13.43 4.76 -3.25
C CYS A 135 -13.73 3.32 -2.87
N SER A 136 -14.59 3.17 -1.90
CA SER A 136 -15.08 1.87 -1.46
C SER A 136 -16.58 1.92 -1.21
N THR A 137 -17.22 0.75 -1.20
CA THR A 137 -18.63 0.59 -0.85
C THR A 137 -18.82 -0.70 -0.07
N ASP A 138 -19.65 -0.65 0.94
CA ASP A 138 -20.08 -1.81 1.72
C ASP A 138 -21.41 -2.41 1.19
N GLY A 139 -21.88 -1.94 0.05
CA GLY A 139 -23.16 -2.29 -0.55
C GLY A 139 -24.36 -1.49 -0.04
N LYS A 140 -24.19 -0.63 0.95
CA LYS A 140 -25.22 0.26 1.52
C LYS A 140 -24.82 1.73 1.44
N SER A 141 -23.57 2.02 1.65
CA SER A 141 -22.99 3.35 1.55
C SER A 141 -21.70 3.31 0.74
N GLY A 142 -21.37 4.42 0.10
CA GLY A 142 -20.10 4.61 -0.57
C GLY A 142 -19.29 5.70 0.09
N GLU A 143 -17.99 5.57 0.07
CA GLU A 143 -17.07 6.59 0.56
C GLU A 143 -15.96 6.86 -0.46
N VAL A 144 -15.45 8.08 -0.46
CA VAL A 144 -14.28 8.51 -1.21
C VAL A 144 -13.22 9.00 -0.23
N LEU A 145 -12.01 8.51 -0.41
CA LEU A 145 -10.84 8.89 0.38
C LEU A 145 -9.87 9.66 -0.50
N ILE A 146 -9.31 10.73 0.06
CA ILE A 146 -8.23 11.53 -0.54
C ILE A 146 -7.02 11.48 0.37
N ILE A 147 -5.84 11.39 -0.21
CA ILE A 147 -4.56 11.56 0.48
C ILE A 147 -3.61 12.41 -0.35
#